data_1437e47a7cc3a62aeab54254ec25db81
#
_entry.id   1437e47a7cc3a62aeab54254ec25db81
#
_cell.length_a   1.000
_cell.length_b   1.000
_cell.length_c   1.000
_cell.angle_alpha   90.00
_cell.angle_beta   90.00
_cell.angle_gamma   90.00
#
_symmetry.space_group_name_H-M   'P 1'
#
loop_
_entity.id
_entity.type
_entity.pdbx_description
1 polymer ?
#
loop_
_entity_poly.entity_id
_entity_poly.type
_entity_poly.pdbx_seq_one_letter_code
_entity_poly.pdbx_strand_id
1 'polypeptide(L)'
;MNNKKTPKPMCRSRIRKVKMSSTAQGLTSQAGLIPLVKHMERMGFEQTVARNIAHIRGDNAAYHLPDVMLLTLVGMVGGATSMAKIATVWADSVLRKVAGWVKIPVETTILRIFKEIKEAQIGQFEVLNHRLREQHWLRIFGSGLSKVAIQPVQWIDVDSTVDTVYGQQEGSAKGYNPQKKGARSYHPQLAFLVETKEILQAWFRTGNAYTSNGIVDFVKQLLSHLPSRMRIIFRADSGYFVGPLFDLLDARGHGYLIKVKLKNLAALLSSQSWVAIKGKPDWEQCEFEYHCNNWAHARRFVAVRMVVLEQYTDPQLKLFEVTKYDYFCYVTTEALTPWQAHKKYGERATCETWIEEAKCQMGMGKVRTDHFLANAALFHCAVLAYNTIRWMAQISGNKMLCQWEPETLRTYLIRVAGKLLTGNNQLMIKTPDNPLYPDAWDAWVRVGLPD
;
A
#
# COMPACT_ATOMS: atom_id res chain seq x y z
N MET A 1 49.35 -50.93 -13.88
CA MET A 1 47.92 -50.53 -13.62
C MET A 1 47.79 -49.02 -13.74
N ASN A 2 47.28 -48.54 -14.88
CA ASN A 2 47.12 -47.11 -15.14
C ASN A 2 45.81 -46.62 -14.48
N ASN A 3 45.88 -45.91 -13.33
CA ASN A 3 44.78 -45.23 -12.72
C ASN A 3 44.39 -44.03 -13.59
N LYS A 4 43.45 -44.21 -14.51
CA LYS A 4 42.76 -43.10 -15.18
C LYS A 4 41.92 -42.39 -14.13
N LYS A 5 42.40 -41.25 -13.60
CA LYS A 5 41.59 -40.32 -12.78
C LYS A 5 40.43 -39.86 -13.62
N THR A 6 39.22 -40.23 -13.24
CA THR A 6 37.97 -39.68 -13.78
C THR A 6 38.02 -38.17 -13.61
N PRO A 7 37.80 -37.36 -14.67
CA PRO A 7 37.84 -35.92 -14.55
C PRO A 7 36.70 -35.44 -13.62
N LYS A 8 37.01 -34.60 -12.62
CA LYS A 8 36.01 -33.96 -11.77
C LYS A 8 35.04 -33.21 -12.67
N PRO A 9 33.72 -33.32 -12.43
CA PRO A 9 32.73 -32.56 -13.20
C PRO A 9 33.03 -31.06 -13.06
N MET A 10 33.19 -30.39 -14.20
CA MET A 10 33.39 -28.94 -14.21
C MET A 10 32.09 -28.23 -13.88
N CYS A 11 32.07 -27.49 -12.78
CA CYS A 11 30.91 -26.65 -12.38
C CYS A 11 30.64 -25.51 -13.37
N ARG A 12 31.53 -25.20 -14.31
CA ARG A 12 31.42 -24.12 -15.28
C ARG A 12 32.17 -24.45 -16.58
N SER A 13 31.46 -24.42 -17.72
CA SER A 13 32.06 -24.41 -19.03
C SER A 13 32.38 -22.98 -19.48
N ARG A 14 33.54 -22.76 -20.12
CA ARG A 14 33.90 -21.43 -20.67
C ARG A 14 33.53 -21.38 -22.15
N ILE A 15 32.58 -20.53 -22.50
CA ILE A 15 32.27 -20.17 -23.89
C ILE A 15 33.26 -19.08 -24.31
N ARG A 16 34.07 -19.34 -25.35
CA ARG A 16 35.16 -18.43 -25.76
C ARG A 16 34.74 -17.31 -26.70
N LYS A 17 33.62 -17.46 -27.44
CA LYS A 17 33.16 -16.46 -28.40
C LYS A 17 31.66 -16.24 -28.24
N VAL A 18 31.26 -15.01 -27.97
CA VAL A 18 29.88 -14.58 -27.95
C VAL A 18 29.72 -13.44 -28.97
N LYS A 19 28.71 -13.52 -29.85
CA LYS A 19 28.34 -12.46 -30.77
C LYS A 19 27.00 -11.89 -30.32
N MET A 20 26.86 -10.56 -30.35
CA MET A 20 25.62 -9.87 -30.11
C MET A 20 25.18 -9.15 -31.38
N SER A 21 23.85 -9.15 -31.64
CA SER A 21 23.25 -8.35 -32.71
C SER A 21 21.96 -7.73 -32.22
N SER A 22 21.60 -6.55 -32.75
CA SER A 22 20.39 -5.80 -32.36
C SER A 22 19.33 -5.87 -33.47
N THR A 23 19.20 -7.01 -34.15
CA THR A 23 18.32 -7.22 -35.31
C THR A 23 16.99 -7.89 -34.95
N ALA A 24 16.81 -8.38 -33.73
CA ALA A 24 15.59 -9.06 -33.32
C ALA A 24 14.42 -8.07 -33.19
N GLN A 25 13.29 -8.41 -33.80
CA GLN A 25 12.05 -7.63 -33.75
C GLN A 25 10.96 -8.33 -32.95
N GLY A 26 9.98 -7.55 -32.45
CA GLY A 26 8.83 -8.07 -31.72
C GLY A 26 9.19 -8.63 -30.34
N LEU A 27 10.27 -8.19 -29.74
CA LEU A 27 10.68 -8.59 -28.40
C LEU A 27 10.20 -7.57 -27.35
N THR A 28 9.78 -8.10 -26.20
CA THR A 28 9.52 -7.33 -24.99
C THR A 28 10.29 -7.96 -23.83
N SER A 29 10.74 -7.12 -22.91
CA SER A 29 11.29 -7.54 -21.61
C SER A 29 10.26 -7.45 -20.49
N GLN A 30 9.02 -7.10 -20.78
CA GLN A 30 7.97 -6.80 -19.83
C GLN A 30 6.63 -7.46 -20.22
N ALA A 31 6.69 -8.73 -20.66
CA ALA A 31 5.50 -9.47 -21.11
C ALA A 31 4.42 -9.54 -20.03
N GLY A 32 4.78 -9.52 -18.75
CA GLY A 32 3.84 -9.54 -17.65
C GLY A 32 3.01 -8.25 -17.44
N LEU A 33 3.36 -7.14 -18.11
CA LEU A 33 2.47 -5.96 -18.17
C LEU A 33 1.29 -6.17 -19.11
N ILE A 34 1.37 -7.10 -20.04
CA ILE A 34 0.28 -7.37 -21.00
C ILE A 34 -0.99 -7.85 -20.30
N PRO A 35 -0.94 -8.88 -19.41
CA PRO A 35 -2.10 -9.26 -18.62
C PRO A 35 -2.68 -8.11 -17.79
N LEU A 36 -1.82 -7.25 -17.22
CA LEU A 36 -2.27 -6.07 -16.46
C LEU A 36 -3.06 -5.10 -17.34
N VAL A 37 -2.52 -4.72 -18.52
CA VAL A 37 -3.20 -3.81 -19.46
C VAL A 37 -4.54 -4.39 -19.87
N LYS A 38 -4.59 -5.66 -20.27
CA LYS A 38 -5.83 -6.33 -20.69
C LYS A 38 -6.83 -6.48 -19.56
N HIS A 39 -6.37 -6.69 -18.35
CA HIS A 39 -7.23 -6.66 -17.16
C HIS A 39 -7.88 -5.28 -16.98
N MET A 40 -7.11 -4.21 -17.03
CA MET A 40 -7.61 -2.83 -16.88
C MET A 40 -8.61 -2.46 -17.99
N GLU A 41 -8.33 -2.83 -19.24
CA GLU A 41 -9.26 -2.64 -20.36
C GLU A 41 -10.60 -3.35 -20.11
N ARG A 42 -10.57 -4.63 -19.69
CA ARG A 42 -11.78 -5.41 -19.40
C ARG A 42 -12.56 -4.91 -18.17
N MET A 43 -11.86 -4.29 -17.24
CA MET A 43 -12.51 -3.65 -16.09
C MET A 43 -13.11 -2.29 -16.45
N GLY A 44 -12.95 -1.83 -17.68
CA GLY A 44 -13.44 -0.54 -18.14
C GLY A 44 -12.78 0.62 -17.40
N PHE A 45 -11.47 0.53 -17.16
CA PHE A 45 -10.73 1.52 -16.39
C PHE A 45 -10.92 2.93 -16.94
N GLU A 46 -10.67 3.13 -18.23
CA GLU A 46 -10.75 4.45 -18.88
C GLU A 46 -12.16 5.03 -18.80
N GLN A 47 -13.20 4.20 -19.04
CA GLN A 47 -14.60 4.59 -18.90
C GLN A 47 -14.95 4.95 -17.44
N THR A 48 -14.40 4.21 -16.48
CA THR A 48 -14.61 4.49 -15.05
C THR A 48 -13.94 5.80 -14.65
N VAL A 49 -12.72 6.07 -15.14
CA VAL A 49 -12.04 7.36 -14.94
C VAL A 49 -12.88 8.50 -15.55
N ALA A 50 -13.30 8.39 -16.81
CA ALA A 50 -14.07 9.42 -17.50
C ALA A 50 -15.41 9.74 -16.82
N ARG A 51 -16.06 8.74 -16.21
CA ARG A 51 -17.32 8.93 -15.48
C ARG A 51 -17.15 9.58 -14.11
N ASN A 52 -16.02 9.34 -13.45
CA ASN A 52 -15.83 9.76 -12.05
C ASN A 52 -14.95 11.00 -11.90
N ILE A 53 -14.09 11.32 -12.87
CA ILE A 53 -13.23 12.51 -12.83
C ILE A 53 -13.66 13.47 -13.93
N ALA A 54 -14.23 14.62 -13.53
CA ALA A 54 -14.70 15.65 -14.43
C ALA A 54 -13.54 16.46 -15.01
N HIS A 55 -12.79 15.86 -15.93
CA HIS A 55 -11.67 16.50 -16.62
C HIS A 55 -11.96 16.55 -18.10
N ILE A 56 -12.33 17.73 -18.59
CA ILE A 56 -12.72 17.94 -19.99
C ILE A 56 -11.57 18.63 -20.73
N ARG A 57 -11.17 18.03 -21.83
CA ARG A 57 -10.26 18.62 -22.82
C ARG A 57 -11.00 18.75 -24.18
N GLY A 58 -10.58 19.70 -24.98
CA GLY A 58 -11.23 19.89 -26.30
C GLY A 58 -11.15 18.63 -27.16
N ASP A 59 -12.11 18.47 -28.07
CA ASP A 59 -12.25 17.28 -28.95
C ASP A 59 -11.00 17.01 -29.79
N ASN A 60 -10.21 18.04 -30.07
CA ASN A 60 -8.93 17.92 -30.78
C ASN A 60 -7.74 17.54 -29.90
N ALA A 61 -7.95 17.25 -28.62
CA ALA A 61 -6.85 16.84 -27.72
C ALA A 61 -6.37 15.43 -28.09
N ALA A 62 -5.08 15.31 -28.37
CA ALA A 62 -4.49 14.03 -28.76
C ALA A 62 -4.46 13.01 -27.60
N TYR A 63 -4.60 13.47 -26.34
CA TYR A 63 -4.56 12.65 -25.14
C TYR A 63 -5.55 13.18 -24.11
N HIS A 64 -6.31 12.29 -23.49
CA HIS A 64 -7.24 12.58 -22.42
C HIS A 64 -6.74 12.04 -21.08
N LEU A 65 -7.32 12.49 -19.97
CA LEU A 65 -6.89 12.07 -18.62
C LEU A 65 -6.97 10.54 -18.41
N PRO A 66 -8.04 9.84 -18.82
CA PRO A 66 -8.12 8.38 -18.67
C PRO A 66 -6.93 7.65 -19.30
N ASP A 67 -6.58 8.00 -20.54
CA ASP A 67 -5.45 7.41 -21.28
C ASP A 67 -4.14 7.62 -20.52
N VAL A 68 -3.89 8.86 -20.08
CA VAL A 68 -2.66 9.24 -19.39
C VAL A 68 -2.57 8.62 -18.01
N MET A 69 -3.70 8.44 -17.32
CA MET A 69 -3.75 7.72 -16.06
C MET A 69 -3.41 6.24 -16.24
N LEU A 70 -4.00 5.56 -17.23
CA LEU A 70 -3.67 4.15 -17.52
C LEU A 70 -2.18 4.00 -17.84
N LEU A 71 -1.66 4.86 -18.71
CA LEU A 71 -0.25 4.88 -19.10
C LEU A 71 0.66 5.09 -17.88
N THR A 72 0.31 6.01 -17.00
CA THR A 72 1.05 6.31 -15.76
C THR A 72 1.02 5.13 -14.80
N LEU A 73 -0.17 4.55 -14.58
CA LEU A 73 -0.36 3.38 -13.69
C LEU A 73 0.48 2.18 -14.17
N VAL A 74 0.36 1.81 -15.44
CA VAL A 74 1.13 0.69 -16.02
C VAL A 74 2.62 0.95 -15.93
N GLY A 75 3.06 2.19 -16.19
CA GLY A 75 4.45 2.60 -16.02
C GLY A 75 4.94 2.42 -14.58
N MET A 76 4.13 2.79 -13.57
CA MET A 76 4.47 2.61 -12.16
C MET A 76 4.56 1.13 -11.77
N VAL A 77 3.65 0.29 -12.26
CA VAL A 77 3.75 -1.18 -12.06
C VAL A 77 5.02 -1.72 -12.71
N GLY A 78 5.39 -1.25 -13.89
CA GLY A 78 6.65 -1.57 -14.57
C GLY A 78 7.92 -1.08 -13.85
N GLY A 79 7.76 -0.29 -12.77
CA GLY A 79 8.86 0.20 -11.93
C GLY A 79 9.28 1.65 -12.22
N ALA A 80 8.47 2.42 -12.95
CA ALA A 80 8.77 3.82 -13.21
C ALA A 80 8.56 4.68 -11.95
N THR A 81 9.62 5.33 -11.50
CA THR A 81 9.61 6.26 -10.36
C THR A 81 9.65 7.73 -10.77
N SER A 82 9.72 8.01 -12.07
CA SER A 82 9.70 9.36 -12.66
C SER A 82 8.93 9.35 -13.97
N MET A 83 8.55 10.52 -14.46
CA MET A 83 7.85 10.65 -15.75
C MET A 83 8.70 10.16 -16.93
N ALA A 84 10.00 10.45 -16.93
CA ALA A 84 10.92 9.93 -17.94
C ALA A 84 10.97 8.40 -17.96
N LYS A 85 10.94 7.75 -16.79
CA LYS A 85 10.90 6.29 -16.69
C LYS A 85 9.57 5.70 -17.15
N ILE A 86 8.44 6.42 -17.04
CA ILE A 86 7.17 6.01 -17.63
C ILE A 86 7.33 5.93 -19.16
N ALA A 87 7.92 6.95 -19.77
CA ALA A 87 8.20 6.94 -21.21
C ALA A 87 9.12 5.77 -21.61
N THR A 88 10.10 5.40 -20.74
CA THR A 88 11.00 4.25 -20.98
C THR A 88 10.23 2.93 -20.95
N VAL A 89 9.31 2.71 -20.02
CA VAL A 89 8.46 1.50 -19.98
C VAL A 89 7.66 1.40 -21.29
N TRP A 90 7.09 2.50 -21.76
CA TRP A 90 6.31 2.55 -22.99
C TRP A 90 7.13 2.69 -24.27
N ALA A 91 8.46 2.77 -24.20
CA ALA A 91 9.34 2.60 -25.36
C ALA A 91 9.26 1.19 -25.95
N ASP A 92 8.78 0.21 -25.17
CA ASP A 92 8.52 -1.16 -25.62
C ASP A 92 7.44 -1.19 -26.71
N SER A 93 7.86 -1.56 -27.92
CA SER A 93 6.99 -1.56 -29.11
C SER A 93 5.91 -2.63 -29.05
N VAL A 94 6.17 -3.75 -28.37
CA VAL A 94 5.20 -4.83 -28.19
C VAL A 94 4.11 -4.40 -27.23
N LEU A 95 4.49 -3.84 -26.08
CA LEU A 95 3.54 -3.31 -25.10
C LEU A 95 2.64 -2.24 -25.73
N ARG A 96 3.22 -1.29 -26.46
CA ARG A 96 2.44 -0.27 -27.17
C ARG A 96 1.44 -0.88 -28.15
N LYS A 97 1.90 -1.83 -28.99
CA LYS A 97 1.05 -2.47 -29.98
C LYS A 97 -0.12 -3.23 -29.35
N VAL A 98 0.15 -3.96 -28.27
CA VAL A 98 -0.89 -4.72 -27.56
C VAL A 98 -1.88 -3.81 -26.85
N ALA A 99 -1.43 -2.67 -26.32
CA ALA A 99 -2.25 -1.65 -25.66
C ALA A 99 -2.94 -0.68 -26.67
N GLY A 100 -2.75 -0.86 -27.98
CA GLY A 100 -3.37 -0.02 -29.00
C GLY A 100 -2.79 1.38 -29.13
N TRP A 101 -1.61 1.67 -28.55
CA TRP A 101 -1.00 2.99 -28.62
C TRP A 101 -0.25 3.24 -29.93
N VAL A 102 -0.75 4.18 -30.73
CA VAL A 102 -0.07 4.64 -31.94
C VAL A 102 1.07 5.59 -31.58
N LYS A 103 0.83 6.52 -30.66
CA LYS A 103 1.80 7.52 -30.21
C LYS A 103 1.70 7.70 -28.70
N ILE A 104 2.83 7.73 -28.03
CA ILE A 104 2.92 7.94 -26.58
C ILE A 104 3.19 9.42 -26.29
N PRO A 105 2.51 10.04 -25.30
CA PRO A 105 2.80 11.40 -24.88
C PRO A 105 4.20 11.48 -24.26
N VAL A 106 4.92 12.57 -24.54
CA VAL A 106 6.17 12.87 -23.86
C VAL A 106 5.92 13.29 -22.41
N GLU A 107 6.93 13.19 -21.55
CA GLU A 107 6.80 13.46 -20.11
C GLU A 107 6.19 14.82 -19.78
N THR A 108 6.57 15.87 -20.53
CA THR A 108 6.04 17.24 -20.35
C THR A 108 4.55 17.32 -20.66
N THR A 109 4.08 16.53 -21.63
CA THR A 109 2.64 16.43 -21.94
C THR A 109 1.88 15.72 -20.83
N ILE A 110 2.43 14.62 -20.30
CA ILE A 110 1.85 13.90 -19.14
C ILE A 110 1.71 14.87 -17.96
N LEU A 111 2.80 15.55 -17.60
CA LEU A 111 2.79 16.50 -16.48
C LEU A 111 1.84 17.65 -16.68
N ARG A 112 1.74 18.19 -17.91
CA ARG A 112 0.79 19.27 -18.23
C ARG A 112 -0.65 18.84 -17.98
N ILE A 113 -1.03 17.61 -18.36
CA ILE A 113 -2.38 17.09 -18.12
C ILE A 113 -2.67 16.96 -16.63
N PHE A 114 -1.72 16.48 -15.83
CA PHE A 114 -1.89 16.44 -14.37
C PHE A 114 -1.91 17.84 -13.74
N LYS A 115 -1.22 18.83 -14.29
CA LYS A 115 -1.27 20.22 -13.82
C LYS A 115 -2.61 20.93 -14.10
N GLU A 116 -3.42 20.39 -14.99
CA GLU A 116 -4.80 20.87 -15.26
C GLU A 116 -5.80 20.45 -14.16
N ILE A 117 -5.42 19.52 -13.27
CA ILE A 117 -6.28 19.02 -12.17
C ILE A 117 -6.53 20.14 -11.14
N LYS A 118 -7.81 20.30 -10.76
CA LYS A 118 -8.27 21.26 -9.79
C LYS A 118 -8.63 20.60 -8.46
N GLU A 119 -8.74 21.37 -7.42
CA GLU A 119 -9.03 20.89 -6.05
C GLU A 119 -10.30 20.02 -5.97
N ALA A 120 -11.39 20.46 -6.61
CA ALA A 120 -12.64 19.71 -6.66
C ALA A 120 -12.51 18.30 -7.28
N GLN A 121 -11.46 18.08 -8.08
CA GLN A 121 -11.21 16.78 -8.71
C GLN A 121 -10.43 15.81 -7.83
N ILE A 122 -9.69 16.29 -6.81
CA ILE A 122 -8.89 15.40 -5.95
C ILE A 122 -9.80 14.41 -5.20
N GLY A 123 -10.92 14.86 -4.64
CA GLY A 123 -11.89 13.94 -4.03
C GLY A 123 -12.48 12.91 -4.99
N GLN A 124 -12.51 13.22 -6.29
CA GLN A 124 -12.99 12.30 -7.32
C GLN A 124 -12.03 11.12 -7.56
N PHE A 125 -10.72 11.28 -7.29
CA PHE A 125 -9.76 10.15 -7.32
C PHE A 125 -10.05 9.13 -6.21
N GLU A 126 -10.51 9.57 -5.05
CA GLU A 126 -10.89 8.67 -3.96
C GLU A 126 -12.16 7.90 -4.31
N VAL A 127 -13.15 8.59 -4.89
CA VAL A 127 -14.35 7.93 -5.43
C VAL A 127 -13.99 6.94 -6.52
N LEU A 128 -13.05 7.28 -7.41
CA LEU A 128 -12.55 6.37 -8.44
C LEU A 128 -11.92 5.11 -7.85
N ASN A 129 -11.04 5.26 -6.83
CA ASN A 129 -10.44 4.11 -6.14
C ASN A 129 -11.53 3.20 -5.55
N HIS A 130 -12.54 3.78 -4.91
CA HIS A 130 -13.68 3.03 -4.37
C HIS A 130 -14.45 2.29 -5.48
N ARG A 131 -14.79 2.94 -6.62
CA ARG A 131 -15.53 2.32 -7.73
C ARG A 131 -14.76 1.16 -8.36
N LEU A 132 -13.46 1.35 -8.59
CA LEU A 132 -12.62 0.27 -9.09
C LEU A 132 -12.53 -0.89 -8.09
N ARG A 133 -12.40 -0.60 -6.80
CA ARG A 133 -12.44 -1.63 -5.74
C ARG A 133 -13.74 -2.41 -5.75
N GLU A 134 -14.90 -1.76 -5.81
CA GLU A 134 -16.20 -2.44 -5.88
C GLU A 134 -16.26 -3.42 -7.05
N GLN A 135 -15.80 -3.02 -8.23
CA GLN A 135 -15.75 -3.89 -9.41
C GLN A 135 -14.85 -5.11 -9.20
N HIS A 136 -13.71 -4.93 -8.54
CA HIS A 136 -12.78 -6.01 -8.25
C HIS A 136 -13.30 -6.93 -7.14
N TRP A 137 -13.88 -6.38 -6.09
CA TRP A 137 -14.49 -7.14 -5.01
C TRP A 137 -15.66 -8.00 -5.51
N LEU A 138 -16.46 -7.51 -6.45
CA LEU A 138 -17.50 -8.31 -7.11
C LEU A 138 -16.91 -9.53 -7.81
N ARG A 139 -15.73 -9.45 -8.38
CA ARG A 139 -15.03 -10.59 -9.02
C ARG A 139 -14.39 -11.53 -7.99
N ILE A 140 -13.83 -10.98 -6.93
CA ILE A 140 -13.18 -11.77 -5.87
C ILE A 140 -14.23 -12.53 -5.05
N PHE A 141 -15.31 -11.88 -4.68
CA PHE A 141 -16.31 -12.39 -3.73
C PHE A 141 -17.65 -12.77 -4.39
N GLY A 142 -17.80 -12.54 -5.70
CA GLY A 142 -19.03 -12.77 -6.45
C GLY A 142 -20.15 -11.77 -6.14
N SER A 143 -21.32 -11.97 -6.74
CA SER A 143 -22.51 -11.14 -6.49
C SER A 143 -23.04 -11.20 -5.04
N GLY A 144 -22.40 -12.04 -4.22
CA GLY A 144 -22.62 -12.15 -2.80
C GLY A 144 -21.85 -11.16 -1.94
N LEU A 145 -21.42 -9.98 -2.46
CA LEU A 145 -20.89 -8.89 -1.62
C LEU A 145 -21.81 -8.56 -0.43
N SER A 146 -23.11 -8.84 -0.55
CA SER A 146 -24.06 -8.82 0.57
C SER A 146 -24.01 -10.08 1.46
N LYS A 147 -23.48 -11.23 0.96
CA LYS A 147 -23.42 -12.51 1.69
C LYS A 147 -22.02 -12.84 2.17
N VAL A 148 -21.01 -12.46 1.41
CA VAL A 148 -19.57 -12.49 1.75
C VAL A 148 -19.14 -11.16 2.36
N ALA A 149 -20.03 -10.30 2.65
CA ALA A 149 -19.70 -9.28 3.59
C ALA A 149 -19.15 -10.03 4.78
N ILE A 150 -18.35 -11.08 4.32
CA ILE A 150 -17.11 -10.72 4.73
C ILE A 150 -17.01 -11.22 6.12
N GLN A 151 -16.00 -11.89 6.43
CA GLN A 151 -15.60 -12.11 7.80
C GLN A 151 -16.30 -11.07 8.67
N PRO A 152 -17.05 -11.41 9.68
CA PRO A 152 -17.92 -10.45 10.38
C PRO A 152 -17.17 -9.22 10.88
N VAL A 153 -15.83 -9.27 10.91
CA VAL A 153 -14.98 -8.19 11.41
C VAL A 153 -13.73 -8.08 10.55
N GLN A 154 -13.46 -6.89 10.03
CA GLN A 154 -12.28 -6.56 9.24
C GLN A 154 -11.35 -5.62 9.99
N TRP A 155 -10.05 -5.91 9.99
CA TRP A 155 -9.03 -5.02 10.56
C TRP A 155 -8.61 -3.97 9.55
N ILE A 156 -8.61 -2.72 9.97
CA ILE A 156 -8.12 -1.59 9.17
C ILE A 156 -6.99 -0.92 9.94
N ASP A 157 -5.80 -0.93 9.33
CA ASP A 157 -4.65 -0.22 9.84
C ASP A 157 -4.59 1.18 9.23
N VAL A 158 -4.49 2.19 10.08
CA VAL A 158 -4.34 3.57 9.64
C VAL A 158 -3.02 4.13 10.13
N ASP A 159 -2.31 4.73 9.19
CA ASP A 159 -1.06 5.42 9.48
C ASP A 159 -0.83 6.59 8.54
N SER A 160 0.04 7.49 8.96
CA SER A 160 0.53 8.59 8.14
C SER A 160 2.00 8.38 7.81
N THR A 161 2.41 8.92 6.68
CA THR A 161 3.82 8.86 6.28
C THR A 161 4.34 10.24 5.89
N VAL A 162 5.64 10.38 5.81
CA VAL A 162 6.29 11.65 5.46
C VAL A 162 7.05 11.49 4.15
N ASP A 163 6.73 12.35 3.19
CA ASP A 163 7.44 12.43 1.91
C ASP A 163 8.31 13.69 1.89
N THR A 164 9.62 13.52 2.17
CA THR A 164 10.57 14.64 2.22
C THR A 164 10.72 15.30 0.85
N VAL A 165 10.68 16.63 0.83
CA VAL A 165 10.77 17.45 -0.36
C VAL A 165 12.09 18.21 -0.36
N TYR A 166 12.77 18.22 -1.50
CA TYR A 166 14.06 18.91 -1.71
C TYR A 166 13.87 20.18 -2.55
N GLY A 167 13.01 21.08 -2.08
CA GLY A 167 12.71 22.32 -2.79
C GLY A 167 11.55 23.07 -2.15
N GLN A 168 10.95 23.98 -2.89
CA GLN A 168 9.85 24.82 -2.44
C GLN A 168 8.53 24.50 -3.18
N GLN A 169 8.28 23.22 -3.41
CA GLN A 169 7.07 22.77 -4.06
C GLN A 169 5.83 23.23 -3.28
N GLU A 170 4.78 23.58 -4.01
CA GLU A 170 3.51 24.03 -3.45
C GLU A 170 2.97 23.02 -2.43
N GLY A 171 2.39 23.49 -1.32
CA GLY A 171 1.86 22.67 -0.23
C GLY A 171 2.91 21.95 0.61
N SER A 172 4.20 21.95 0.21
CA SER A 172 5.25 21.46 1.07
C SER A 172 5.49 22.41 2.25
N ALA A 173 5.63 21.86 3.43
CA ALA A 173 5.86 22.66 4.64
C ALA A 173 6.82 21.95 5.61
N LYS A 174 7.42 22.73 6.51
CA LYS A 174 8.14 22.18 7.66
C LYS A 174 7.11 21.68 8.67
N GLY A 175 7.25 20.44 9.08
CA GLY A 175 6.39 19.77 10.05
C GLY A 175 7.14 18.64 10.75
N TYR A 176 6.39 17.69 11.29
CA TYR A 176 6.98 16.47 11.85
C TYR A 176 7.64 15.65 10.74
N ASN A 177 8.96 15.55 10.79
CA ASN A 177 9.75 14.71 9.90
C ASN A 177 10.84 14.02 10.72
N PRO A 178 10.62 12.77 11.12
CA PRO A 178 11.57 12.03 11.97
C PRO A 178 12.86 11.67 11.23
N GLN A 179 12.81 11.52 9.90
CA GLN A 179 13.97 11.16 9.09
C GLN A 179 14.90 12.35 8.82
N LYS A 180 14.32 13.55 8.65
CA LYS A 180 15.08 14.77 8.36
C LYS A 180 14.45 15.98 9.03
N LYS A 181 14.85 16.24 10.29
CA LYS A 181 14.37 17.39 11.08
C LYS A 181 14.52 18.72 10.32
N GLY A 182 13.45 19.52 10.29
CA GLY A 182 13.44 20.83 9.65
C GLY A 182 13.31 20.82 8.13
N ALA A 183 13.32 19.67 7.46
CA ALA A 183 13.05 19.58 6.04
C ALA A 183 11.57 19.81 5.74
N ARG A 184 11.30 20.37 4.55
CA ARG A 184 9.94 20.44 4.00
C ARG A 184 9.48 19.04 3.58
N SER A 185 8.20 18.78 3.71
CA SER A 185 7.61 17.47 3.36
C SER A 185 6.15 17.62 2.96
N TYR A 186 5.58 16.53 2.46
CA TYR A 186 4.15 16.24 2.51
C TYR A 186 3.89 15.20 3.59
N HIS A 187 2.64 15.09 4.05
CA HIS A 187 2.26 14.17 5.12
C HIS A 187 1.01 13.36 4.75
N PRO A 188 1.11 12.43 3.78
CA PRO A 188 -0.01 11.57 3.38
C PRO A 188 -0.53 10.72 4.53
N GLN A 189 -1.83 10.39 4.48
CA GLN A 189 -2.51 9.50 5.40
C GLN A 189 -3.17 8.37 4.64
N LEU A 190 -3.05 7.14 5.15
CA LEU A 190 -3.45 5.91 4.46
C LEU A 190 -4.22 5.00 5.40
N ALA A 191 -5.22 4.32 4.86
CA ALA A 191 -5.93 3.24 5.53
C ALA A 191 -5.82 1.96 4.70
N PHE A 192 -5.37 0.88 5.30
CA PHE A 192 -5.19 -0.43 4.68
C PHE A 192 -6.19 -1.44 5.20
N LEU A 193 -6.74 -2.26 4.33
CA LEU A 193 -7.42 -3.48 4.72
C LEU A 193 -6.37 -4.57 4.96
N VAL A 194 -6.31 -5.09 6.19
CA VAL A 194 -5.23 -5.99 6.61
C VAL A 194 -5.22 -7.29 5.81
N GLU A 195 -6.38 -7.87 5.55
CA GLU A 195 -6.54 -9.15 4.88
C GLU A 195 -6.05 -9.13 3.43
N THR A 196 -6.27 -8.03 2.72
CA THR A 196 -5.94 -7.91 1.29
C THR A 196 -4.72 -7.02 1.04
N LYS A 197 -4.26 -6.28 2.05
CA LYS A 197 -3.17 -5.29 2.00
C LYS A 197 -3.47 -4.13 1.04
N GLU A 198 -4.72 -3.96 0.60
CA GLU A 198 -5.11 -2.86 -0.29
C GLU A 198 -5.31 -1.55 0.47
N ILE A 199 -5.08 -0.43 -0.20
CA ILE A 199 -5.32 0.91 0.33
C ILE A 199 -6.79 1.25 0.11
N LEU A 200 -7.57 1.31 1.20
CA LEU A 200 -8.98 1.65 1.16
C LEU A 200 -9.22 3.14 0.97
N GLN A 201 -8.43 3.96 1.66
CA GLN A 201 -8.52 5.41 1.69
C GLN A 201 -7.14 6.02 1.74
N ALA A 202 -6.94 7.13 1.03
CA ALA A 202 -5.66 7.83 0.98
C ALA A 202 -5.88 9.34 0.86
N TRP A 203 -5.25 10.14 1.73
CA TRP A 203 -5.23 11.59 1.63
C TRP A 203 -3.81 12.09 1.39
N PHE A 204 -3.61 12.89 0.36
CA PHE A 204 -2.38 13.62 0.14
C PHE A 204 -2.49 14.98 0.86
N ARG A 205 -1.65 15.20 1.89
CA ARG A 205 -1.75 16.36 2.78
C ARG A 205 -0.48 17.19 2.76
N THR A 206 -0.61 18.48 3.11
CA THR A 206 0.52 19.41 3.30
C THR A 206 1.43 18.95 4.44
N GLY A 207 2.70 19.35 4.41
CA GLY A 207 3.70 18.88 5.35
C GLY A 207 3.54 19.36 6.80
N ASN A 208 2.71 20.38 7.06
CA ASN A 208 2.38 20.86 8.39
C ASN A 208 1.13 20.20 9.00
N ALA A 209 0.52 19.22 8.29
CA ALA A 209 -0.58 18.45 8.85
C ALA A 209 -0.06 17.52 9.96
N TYR A 210 -0.69 17.55 11.13
CA TYR A 210 -0.47 16.54 12.17
C TYR A 210 -1.25 15.25 11.84
N THR A 211 -0.80 14.12 12.42
CA THR A 211 -1.42 12.81 12.21
C THR A 211 -2.93 12.84 12.48
N SER A 212 -3.38 13.48 13.58
CA SER A 212 -4.79 13.56 13.95
C SER A 212 -5.62 14.58 13.17
N ASN A 213 -4.99 15.47 12.38
CA ASN A 213 -5.74 16.50 11.66
C ASN A 213 -6.67 15.89 10.62
N GLY A 214 -7.97 16.15 10.73
CA GLY A 214 -9.00 15.67 9.81
C GLY A 214 -9.32 14.18 9.95
N ILE A 215 -8.82 13.48 10.99
CA ILE A 215 -9.02 12.02 11.13
C ILE A 215 -10.49 11.62 11.17
N VAL A 216 -11.34 12.40 11.81
CA VAL A 216 -12.77 12.11 11.89
C VAL A 216 -13.41 12.13 10.49
N ASP A 217 -13.07 13.13 9.68
CA ASP A 217 -13.60 13.25 8.31
C ASP A 217 -12.98 12.20 7.38
N PHE A 218 -11.69 11.88 7.56
CA PHE A 218 -11.05 10.78 6.87
C PHE A 218 -11.76 9.45 7.12
N VAL A 219 -12.10 9.16 8.39
CA VAL A 219 -12.81 7.93 8.77
C VAL A 219 -14.27 7.95 8.33
N LYS A 220 -14.97 9.10 8.41
CA LYS A 220 -16.32 9.23 7.84
C LYS A 220 -16.35 8.90 6.36
N GLN A 221 -15.39 9.44 5.60
CA GLN A 221 -15.26 9.17 4.18
C GLN A 221 -14.90 7.69 3.92
N LEU A 222 -13.95 7.13 4.67
CA LEU A 222 -13.63 5.70 4.59
C LEU A 222 -14.88 4.83 4.79
N LEU A 223 -15.64 5.08 5.87
CA LEU A 223 -16.83 4.31 6.20
C LEU A 223 -17.95 4.46 5.16
N SER A 224 -18.08 5.63 4.52
CA SER A 224 -19.05 5.84 3.45
C SER A 224 -18.75 5.02 2.19
N HIS A 225 -17.52 4.58 2.02
CA HIS A 225 -17.03 3.77 0.91
C HIS A 225 -16.95 2.28 1.21
N LEU A 226 -17.38 1.84 2.40
CA LEU A 226 -17.41 0.44 2.79
C LEU A 226 -18.85 -0.10 2.80
N PRO A 227 -19.05 -1.39 2.57
CA PRO A 227 -20.37 -2.01 2.70
C PRO A 227 -20.97 -1.75 4.09
N SER A 228 -22.24 -1.32 4.15
CA SER A 228 -22.92 -0.92 5.40
C SER A 228 -22.96 -2.02 6.48
N ARG A 229 -22.86 -3.27 6.11
CA ARG A 229 -22.83 -4.43 7.02
C ARG A 229 -21.42 -4.82 7.49
N MET A 230 -20.39 -4.19 6.96
CA MET A 230 -19.01 -4.48 7.35
C MET A 230 -18.72 -3.83 8.70
N ARG A 231 -18.49 -4.64 9.73
CA ARG A 231 -17.90 -4.16 10.99
C ARG A 231 -16.39 -4.08 10.83
N ILE A 232 -15.78 -2.96 11.20
CA ILE A 232 -14.34 -2.80 11.20
C ILE A 232 -13.79 -2.69 12.62
N ILE A 233 -12.51 -3.05 12.78
CA ILE A 233 -11.69 -2.69 13.93
C ILE A 233 -10.59 -1.76 13.43
N PHE A 234 -10.65 -0.52 13.89
CA PHE A 234 -9.69 0.51 13.55
C PHE A 234 -8.43 0.37 14.41
N ARG A 235 -7.27 0.11 13.81
CA ARG A 235 -6.01 -0.05 14.52
C ARG A 235 -5.02 1.04 14.09
N ALA A 236 -4.49 1.79 15.06
CA ALA A 236 -3.60 2.91 14.78
C ALA A 236 -2.64 3.21 15.93
N ASP A 237 -1.65 4.03 15.67
CA ASP A 237 -0.69 4.48 16.67
C ASP A 237 -1.28 5.53 17.64
N SER A 238 -0.46 5.99 18.56
CA SER A 238 -0.86 6.97 19.57
C SER A 238 -1.15 8.38 19.00
N GLY A 239 -0.79 8.66 17.77
CA GLY A 239 -1.14 9.89 17.07
C GLY A 239 -2.64 10.00 16.78
N TYR A 240 -3.34 8.86 16.78
CA TYR A 240 -4.78 8.75 16.56
C TYR A 240 -5.59 8.59 17.86
N PHE A 241 -4.99 8.81 19.01
CA PHE A 241 -5.67 8.81 20.30
C PHE A 241 -6.51 10.05 20.48
N VAL A 242 -7.70 10.08 19.86
CA VAL A 242 -8.58 11.25 19.72
C VAL A 242 -10.02 10.89 20.11
N GLY A 243 -10.57 11.57 21.13
CA GLY A 243 -11.93 11.31 21.64
C GLY A 243 -13.02 11.30 20.56
N PRO A 244 -13.16 12.36 19.73
CA PRO A 244 -14.14 12.38 18.64
C PRO A 244 -14.04 11.24 17.62
N LEU A 245 -12.86 10.63 17.44
CA LEU A 245 -12.70 9.44 16.61
C LEU A 245 -13.35 8.22 17.29
N PHE A 246 -13.12 8.04 18.59
CA PHE A 246 -13.76 6.97 19.34
C PHE A 246 -15.27 7.10 19.35
N ASP A 247 -15.79 8.32 19.59
CA ASP A 247 -17.23 8.60 19.56
C ASP A 247 -17.86 8.26 18.20
N LEU A 248 -17.16 8.57 17.08
CA LEU A 248 -17.61 8.20 15.74
C LEU A 248 -17.67 6.69 15.54
N LEU A 249 -16.62 5.97 15.97
CA LEU A 249 -16.54 4.52 15.80
C LEU A 249 -17.58 3.81 16.67
N ASP A 250 -17.73 4.23 17.94
CA ASP A 250 -18.74 3.73 18.86
C ASP A 250 -20.16 3.93 18.30
N ALA A 251 -20.47 5.15 17.83
CA ALA A 251 -21.78 5.49 17.27
C ALA A 251 -22.14 4.69 15.99
N ARG A 252 -21.11 4.18 15.28
CA ARG A 252 -21.29 3.35 14.07
C ARG A 252 -21.16 1.86 14.33
N GLY A 253 -20.98 1.42 15.57
CA GLY A 253 -20.84 0.01 15.96
C GLY A 253 -19.52 -0.62 15.50
N HIS A 254 -18.50 0.19 15.27
CA HIS A 254 -17.15 -0.26 14.91
C HIS A 254 -16.26 -0.40 16.13
N GLY A 255 -15.24 -1.26 16.02
CA GLY A 255 -14.24 -1.43 17.06
C GLY A 255 -12.97 -0.63 16.83
N TYR A 256 -12.13 -0.59 17.85
CA TYR A 256 -10.80 -0.01 17.76
C TYR A 256 -9.80 -0.68 18.71
N LEU A 257 -8.52 -0.55 18.33
CA LEU A 257 -7.35 -0.90 19.15
C LEU A 257 -6.27 0.14 18.88
N ILE A 258 -6.14 1.13 19.77
CA ILE A 258 -5.27 2.30 19.56
C ILE A 258 -4.34 2.47 20.76
N LYS A 259 -3.05 2.74 20.48
CA LYS A 259 -2.06 3.00 21.53
C LYS A 259 -2.40 4.30 22.27
N VAL A 260 -2.36 4.25 23.59
CA VAL A 260 -2.69 5.38 24.46
C VAL A 260 -1.60 6.44 24.43
N LYS A 261 -2.02 7.72 24.44
CA LYS A 261 -1.16 8.89 24.56
C LYS A 261 -1.70 9.82 25.64
N LEU A 262 -1.25 9.63 26.87
CA LEU A 262 -1.57 10.49 28.00
C LEU A 262 -0.28 11.01 28.65
N LYS A 263 -0.27 12.28 29.07
CA LYS A 263 0.90 12.88 29.75
C LYS A 263 1.20 12.19 31.09
N ASN A 264 0.15 11.78 31.80
CA ASN A 264 0.22 11.12 33.10
C ASN A 264 0.15 9.58 33.02
N LEU A 265 0.39 8.98 31.86
CA LEU A 265 0.21 7.54 31.62
C LEU A 265 1.03 6.69 32.60
N ALA A 266 2.29 7.04 32.85
CA ALA A 266 3.16 6.29 33.77
C ALA A 266 2.60 6.29 35.22
N ALA A 267 2.15 7.44 35.70
CA ALA A 267 1.54 7.56 37.03
C ALA A 267 0.22 6.78 37.11
N LEU A 268 -0.60 6.86 36.07
CA LEU A 268 -1.85 6.10 35.97
C LEU A 268 -1.61 4.60 36.00
N LEU A 269 -0.62 4.12 35.28
CA LEU A 269 -0.29 2.69 35.20
C LEU A 269 0.38 2.17 36.49
N SER A 270 1.19 2.99 37.16
CA SER A 270 1.81 2.61 38.44
C SER A 270 0.79 2.38 39.55
N SER A 271 -0.40 3.01 39.49
CA SER A 271 -1.48 2.85 40.47
C SER A 271 -2.39 1.65 40.22
N GLN A 272 -2.20 0.93 39.08
CA GLN A 272 -3.06 -0.21 38.72
C GLN A 272 -2.60 -1.51 39.42
N SER A 273 -3.52 -2.44 39.58
CA SER A 273 -3.24 -3.81 40.04
C SER A 273 -2.77 -4.67 38.87
N TRP A 274 -1.56 -5.18 38.96
CA TRP A 274 -0.94 -5.98 37.90
C TRP A 274 -1.00 -7.47 38.19
N VAL A 275 -1.28 -8.28 37.18
CA VAL A 275 -1.36 -9.73 37.26
C VAL A 275 -0.32 -10.35 36.33
N ALA A 276 0.46 -11.30 36.85
CA ALA A 276 1.45 -12.02 36.03
C ALA A 276 0.79 -12.78 34.87
N ILE A 277 1.46 -12.77 33.72
CA ILE A 277 0.98 -13.49 32.54
C ILE A 277 1.48 -14.93 32.57
N LYS A 278 0.57 -15.89 32.56
CA LYS A 278 0.91 -17.32 32.57
C LYS A 278 1.88 -17.67 31.43
N GLY A 279 3.03 -18.25 31.80
CA GLY A 279 4.07 -18.64 30.83
C GLY A 279 4.93 -17.49 30.29
N LYS A 280 4.89 -16.31 30.94
CA LYS A 280 5.69 -15.13 30.61
C LYS A 280 6.20 -14.48 31.89
N PRO A 281 7.31 -14.97 32.48
CA PRO A 281 7.75 -14.60 33.86
C PRO A 281 8.02 -13.08 33.99
N ASP A 282 8.48 -12.40 32.93
CA ASP A 282 8.86 -11.00 33.01
C ASP A 282 7.72 -10.05 32.57
N TRP A 283 6.50 -10.59 32.33
CA TRP A 283 5.38 -9.83 31.84
C TRP A 283 4.19 -9.87 32.79
N GLU A 284 3.60 -8.72 32.99
CA GLU A 284 2.37 -8.55 33.75
C GLU A 284 1.34 -7.78 32.89
N GLN A 285 0.07 -7.94 33.25
CA GLN A 285 -1.05 -7.31 32.56
C GLN A 285 -2.04 -6.70 33.53
N CYS A 286 -2.72 -5.65 33.10
CA CYS A 286 -3.86 -5.07 33.82
C CYS A 286 -4.92 -4.58 32.84
N GLU A 287 -6.13 -4.39 33.37
CA GLU A 287 -7.28 -3.86 32.67
C GLU A 287 -8.05 -2.93 33.60
N PHE A 288 -8.48 -1.79 33.08
CA PHE A 288 -9.22 -0.80 33.87
C PHE A 288 -10.08 0.11 32.95
N GLU A 289 -11.05 0.76 33.52
CA GLU A 289 -11.77 1.82 32.85
C GLU A 289 -11.16 3.18 33.17
N TYR A 290 -11.07 4.03 32.17
CA TYR A 290 -10.55 5.38 32.34
C TYR A 290 -11.37 6.40 31.55
N HIS A 291 -11.63 7.55 32.18
CA HIS A 291 -12.36 8.66 31.62
C HIS A 291 -11.43 9.86 31.45
N CYS A 292 -11.16 10.25 30.18
CA CYS A 292 -10.47 11.49 29.90
C CYS A 292 -11.43 12.68 30.00
N ASN A 293 -10.96 13.84 30.48
CA ASN A 293 -11.79 15.01 30.78
C ASN A 293 -12.74 15.48 29.66
N ASN A 294 -12.38 15.23 28.40
CA ASN A 294 -13.15 15.66 27.22
C ASN A 294 -13.88 14.49 26.53
N TRP A 295 -14.03 13.36 27.18
CA TRP A 295 -14.73 12.21 26.61
C TRP A 295 -16.18 12.18 27.07
N ALA A 296 -17.07 11.58 26.26
CA ALA A 296 -18.47 11.43 26.62
C ALA A 296 -18.69 10.37 27.71
N HIS A 297 -17.82 9.35 27.77
CA HIS A 297 -17.89 8.23 28.72
C HIS A 297 -16.51 7.61 28.95
N ALA A 298 -16.41 6.82 30.03
CA ALA A 298 -15.23 6.01 30.31
C ALA A 298 -15.03 4.94 29.23
N ARG A 299 -13.79 4.59 28.95
CA ARG A 299 -13.43 3.54 27.99
C ARG A 299 -12.50 2.52 28.63
N ARG A 300 -12.54 1.32 28.08
CA ARG A 300 -11.72 0.20 28.51
C ARG A 300 -10.28 0.38 28.04
N PHE A 301 -9.37 0.37 29.01
CA PHE A 301 -7.92 0.37 28.82
C PHE A 301 -7.36 -0.98 29.16
N VAL A 302 -6.46 -1.45 28.34
CA VAL A 302 -5.70 -2.69 28.58
C VAL A 302 -4.22 -2.38 28.51
N ALA A 303 -3.45 -2.89 29.43
CA ALA A 303 -2.02 -2.65 29.46
C ALA A 303 -1.23 -3.91 29.79
N VAL A 304 -0.03 -3.95 29.24
CA VAL A 304 1.00 -4.92 29.65
C VAL A 304 2.26 -4.15 30.04
N ARG A 305 3.04 -4.73 30.95
CA ARG A 305 4.37 -4.22 31.30
C ARG A 305 5.39 -5.35 31.29
N MET A 306 6.60 -5.00 30.98
CA MET A 306 7.75 -5.92 30.97
C MET A 306 8.83 -5.37 31.88
N VAL A 307 9.43 -6.24 32.67
CA VAL A 307 10.58 -5.91 33.51
C VAL A 307 11.77 -5.57 32.62
N VAL A 308 12.36 -4.40 32.82
CA VAL A 308 13.60 -3.99 32.16
C VAL A 308 14.76 -4.29 33.09
N LEU A 309 15.58 -5.27 32.74
CA LEU A 309 16.83 -5.57 33.45
C LEU A 309 17.89 -4.54 33.02
N GLU A 310 18.09 -3.48 33.80
CA GLU A 310 19.24 -2.60 33.60
C GLU A 310 20.52 -3.31 34.08
N GLN A 311 21.47 -3.48 33.18
CA GLN A 311 22.85 -3.81 33.52
C GLN A 311 23.54 -2.53 34.00
N TYR A 312 23.50 -2.28 35.34
CA TYR A 312 24.30 -1.20 35.89
C TYR A 312 25.78 -1.60 35.91
N THR A 313 26.59 -0.85 35.21
CA THR A 313 28.06 -0.99 35.20
C THR A 313 28.69 -0.40 36.47
N ASP A 314 27.97 0.45 37.23
CA ASP A 314 28.44 1.08 38.44
C ASP A 314 27.99 0.31 39.68
N PRO A 315 28.93 -0.23 40.51
CA PRO A 315 28.59 -0.97 41.73
C PRO A 315 27.83 -0.17 42.78
N GLN A 316 27.96 1.16 42.82
CA GLN A 316 27.28 2.03 43.79
C GLN A 316 25.78 2.20 43.48
N LEU A 317 25.35 2.04 42.22
CA LEU A 317 23.94 2.10 41.81
C LEU A 317 23.19 0.80 42.12
N LYS A 318 23.87 -0.30 42.45
CA LYS A 318 23.25 -1.59 42.84
C LYS A 318 22.57 -1.59 44.20
N LEU A 319 22.76 -0.56 45.03
CA LEU A 319 22.17 -0.51 46.37
C LEU A 319 20.65 -0.22 46.37
N PHE A 320 20.09 0.23 45.28
CA PHE A 320 18.65 0.45 45.12
C PHE A 320 18.18 -0.18 43.80
N GLU A 321 17.83 -1.47 43.87
CA GLU A 321 17.15 -2.15 42.75
C GLU A 321 15.75 -1.57 42.59
N VAL A 322 15.61 -0.49 41.79
CA VAL A 322 14.32 -0.02 41.36
C VAL A 322 13.96 -0.83 40.10
N THR A 323 13.04 -1.75 40.24
CA THR A 323 12.50 -2.48 39.07
C THR A 323 11.88 -1.49 38.10
N LYS A 324 12.50 -1.34 36.95
CA LYS A 324 11.94 -0.53 35.82
C LYS A 324 11.05 -1.39 34.97
N TYR A 325 10.01 -0.77 34.45
CA TYR A 325 9.07 -1.41 33.56
C TYR A 325 8.92 -0.62 32.28
N ASP A 326 8.86 -1.34 31.15
CA ASP A 326 8.33 -0.80 29.91
C ASP A 326 6.83 -1.05 29.88
N TYR A 327 6.05 0.00 29.61
CA TYR A 327 4.60 -0.02 29.61
C TYR A 327 4.05 0.08 28.18
N PHE A 328 3.09 -0.78 27.87
CA PHE A 328 2.32 -0.76 26.64
C PHE A 328 0.84 -0.70 26.99
N CYS A 329 0.17 0.40 26.64
CA CYS A 329 -1.21 0.65 26.98
C CYS A 329 -2.04 0.96 25.74
N TYR A 330 -3.22 0.37 25.66
CA TYR A 330 -4.14 0.49 24.55
C TYR A 330 -5.54 0.80 25.06
N VAL A 331 -6.30 1.57 24.26
CA VAL A 331 -7.75 1.69 24.40
C VAL A 331 -8.40 0.78 23.37
N THR A 332 -9.40 0.00 23.78
CA THR A 332 -10.03 -0.98 22.88
C THR A 332 -11.47 -1.29 23.26
N THR A 333 -12.29 -1.58 22.25
CA THR A 333 -13.64 -2.12 22.37
C THR A 333 -13.67 -3.65 22.29
N GLU A 334 -12.54 -4.26 21.86
CA GLU A 334 -12.52 -5.69 21.57
C GLU A 334 -12.34 -6.53 22.83
N ALA A 335 -13.06 -7.64 22.93
CA ALA A 335 -13.00 -8.59 24.06
C ALA A 335 -11.71 -9.42 24.06
N LEU A 336 -10.55 -8.74 23.95
CA LEU A 336 -9.23 -9.33 24.00
C LEU A 336 -8.65 -9.17 25.41
N THR A 337 -7.95 -10.20 25.91
CA THR A 337 -7.12 -10.01 27.12
C THR A 337 -6.04 -8.95 26.84
N PRO A 338 -5.48 -8.28 27.86
CA PRO A 338 -4.43 -7.29 27.63
C PRO A 338 -3.23 -7.83 26.82
N TRP A 339 -2.83 -9.08 27.09
CA TRP A 339 -1.78 -9.74 26.31
C TRP A 339 -2.17 -10.03 24.86
N GLN A 340 -3.41 -10.45 24.60
CA GLN A 340 -3.91 -10.64 23.24
C GLN A 340 -3.97 -9.31 22.48
N ALA A 341 -4.44 -8.24 23.14
CA ALA A 341 -4.47 -6.90 22.56
C ALA A 341 -3.05 -6.40 22.22
N HIS A 342 -2.07 -6.63 23.10
CA HIS A 342 -0.68 -6.29 22.84
C HIS A 342 -0.12 -7.02 21.61
N LYS A 343 -0.34 -8.34 21.50
CA LYS A 343 0.07 -9.12 20.33
C LYS A 343 -0.64 -8.65 19.07
N LYS A 344 -1.95 -8.43 19.16
CA LYS A 344 -2.76 -7.98 18.02
C LYS A 344 -2.35 -6.57 17.56
N TYR A 345 -1.99 -5.70 18.48
CA TYR A 345 -1.43 -4.40 18.15
C TYR A 345 -0.05 -4.52 17.46
N GLY A 346 0.78 -5.45 17.90
CA GLY A 346 2.11 -5.71 17.30
C GLY A 346 2.03 -6.05 15.80
N GLU A 347 0.96 -6.69 15.36
CA GLU A 347 0.74 -6.98 13.92
C GLU A 347 0.63 -5.70 13.06
N ARG A 348 0.34 -4.54 13.67
CA ARG A 348 0.32 -3.23 12.98
C ARG A 348 1.65 -2.89 12.33
N ALA A 349 2.78 -3.41 12.81
CA ALA A 349 4.08 -3.18 12.20
C ALA A 349 4.11 -3.55 10.71
N THR A 350 3.25 -4.48 10.27
CA THR A 350 3.12 -4.83 8.84
C THR A 350 2.55 -3.70 7.99
N CYS A 351 1.78 -2.77 8.57
CA CYS A 351 1.28 -1.59 7.85
C CYS A 351 2.43 -0.68 7.39
N GLU A 352 3.46 -0.53 8.21
CA GLU A 352 4.66 0.24 7.86
C GLU A 352 5.37 -0.36 6.64
N THR A 353 5.41 -1.70 6.55
CA THR A 353 5.94 -2.41 5.37
C THR A 353 5.10 -2.12 4.13
N TRP A 354 3.77 -2.14 4.21
CA TRP A 354 2.90 -1.84 3.05
C TRP A 354 3.00 -0.38 2.61
N ILE A 355 3.17 0.55 3.56
CA ILE A 355 3.46 1.96 3.25
C ILE A 355 4.77 2.06 2.48
N GLU A 356 5.83 1.37 2.92
CA GLU A 356 7.12 1.36 2.26
C GLU A 356 7.04 0.75 0.85
N GLU A 357 6.34 -0.38 0.69
CA GLU A 357 6.05 -0.97 -0.62
C GLU A 357 5.41 0.04 -1.57
N ALA A 358 4.35 0.71 -1.13
CA ALA A 358 3.65 1.71 -1.95
C ALA A 358 4.54 2.92 -2.25
N LYS A 359 5.27 3.43 -1.27
CA LYS A 359 6.17 4.59 -1.42
C LYS A 359 7.36 4.31 -2.33
N CYS A 360 8.09 3.25 -2.04
CA CYS A 360 9.37 2.97 -2.66
C CYS A 360 9.23 2.16 -3.95
N GLN A 361 8.36 1.15 -3.95
CA GLN A 361 8.25 0.23 -5.06
C GLN A 361 7.21 0.66 -6.11
N MET A 362 6.16 1.41 -5.72
CA MET A 362 5.18 1.96 -6.66
C MET A 362 5.36 3.46 -6.90
N GLY A 363 6.33 4.07 -6.25
CA GLY A 363 6.68 5.47 -6.43
C GLY A 363 5.66 6.45 -5.86
N MET A 364 4.83 6.03 -4.89
CA MET A 364 3.86 6.88 -4.21
C MET A 364 4.55 8.05 -3.47
N GLY A 365 5.69 7.81 -2.82
CA GLY A 365 6.50 8.83 -2.13
C GLY A 365 7.34 9.73 -3.03
N LYS A 366 7.13 9.71 -4.37
CA LYS A 366 7.91 10.53 -5.31
C LYS A 366 7.16 11.81 -5.65
N VAL A 367 7.76 12.94 -5.29
CA VAL A 367 7.31 14.28 -5.70
C VAL A 367 7.84 14.55 -7.11
N ARG A 368 6.94 14.77 -8.07
CA ARG A 368 7.27 14.80 -9.51
C ARG A 368 7.11 16.18 -10.15
N THR A 369 6.43 17.08 -9.45
CA THR A 369 6.13 18.42 -9.94
C THR A 369 6.24 19.47 -8.84
N ASP A 370 6.20 20.73 -9.21
CA ASP A 370 6.11 21.90 -8.33
C ASP A 370 4.68 22.18 -7.84
N HIS A 371 3.65 21.61 -8.49
CA HIS A 371 2.24 21.82 -8.19
C HIS A 371 1.69 20.79 -7.19
N PHE A 372 0.99 21.25 -6.15
CA PHE A 372 0.43 20.39 -5.11
C PHE A 372 -0.63 19.43 -5.67
N LEU A 373 -1.61 19.94 -6.43
CA LEU A 373 -2.72 19.13 -6.94
C LEU A 373 -2.26 18.10 -7.98
N ALA A 374 -1.26 18.45 -8.80
CA ALA A 374 -0.66 17.48 -9.72
C ALA A 374 0.07 16.35 -8.99
N ASN A 375 0.79 16.67 -7.90
CA ASN A 375 1.41 15.65 -7.05
C ASN A 375 0.37 14.80 -6.34
N ALA A 376 -0.74 15.38 -5.87
CA ALA A 376 -1.86 14.65 -5.28
C ALA A 376 -2.49 13.67 -6.29
N ALA A 377 -2.74 14.09 -7.52
CA ALA A 377 -3.26 13.21 -8.57
C ALA A 377 -2.29 12.07 -8.91
N LEU A 378 -0.98 12.36 -9.02
CA LEU A 378 0.05 11.35 -9.25
C LEU A 378 0.22 10.39 -8.06
N PHE A 379 0.04 10.87 -6.84
CA PHE A 379 -0.04 10.04 -5.65
C PHE A 379 -1.21 9.05 -5.73
N HIS A 380 -2.40 9.51 -6.11
CA HIS A 380 -3.56 8.64 -6.32
C HIS A 380 -3.36 7.64 -7.47
N CYS A 381 -2.64 8.01 -8.53
CA CYS A 381 -2.24 7.04 -9.57
C CYS A 381 -1.36 5.94 -9.00
N ALA A 382 -0.44 6.26 -8.08
CA ALA A 382 0.39 5.25 -7.42
C ALA A 382 -0.41 4.37 -6.45
N VAL A 383 -1.39 4.93 -5.74
CA VAL A 383 -2.36 4.17 -4.93
C VAL A 383 -3.12 3.18 -5.80
N LEU A 384 -3.65 3.62 -6.94
CA LEU A 384 -4.36 2.75 -7.89
C LEU A 384 -3.44 1.68 -8.48
N ALA A 385 -2.20 2.02 -8.81
CA ALA A 385 -1.21 1.06 -9.30
C ALA A 385 -0.92 -0.03 -8.26
N TYR A 386 -0.74 0.35 -7.00
CA TYR A 386 -0.57 -0.57 -5.88
C TYR A 386 -1.80 -1.47 -5.71
N ASN A 387 -2.99 -0.87 -5.65
CA ASN A 387 -4.23 -1.62 -5.48
C ASN A 387 -4.51 -2.57 -6.65
N THR A 388 -4.23 -2.17 -7.89
CA THR A 388 -4.46 -3.01 -9.06
C THR A 388 -3.70 -4.33 -8.99
N ILE A 389 -2.44 -4.32 -8.60
CA ILE A 389 -1.68 -5.57 -8.45
C ILE A 389 -2.19 -6.43 -7.28
N ARG A 390 -2.67 -5.80 -6.19
CA ARG A 390 -3.30 -6.52 -5.08
C ARG A 390 -4.62 -7.19 -5.52
N TRP A 391 -5.46 -6.45 -6.23
CA TRP A 391 -6.72 -6.98 -6.76
C TRP A 391 -6.50 -8.12 -7.77
N MET A 392 -5.56 -7.97 -8.69
CA MET A 392 -5.20 -9.05 -9.62
C MET A 392 -4.70 -10.29 -8.88
N ALA A 393 -3.86 -10.12 -7.87
CA ALA A 393 -3.38 -11.22 -7.04
C ALA A 393 -4.54 -11.93 -6.32
N GLN A 394 -5.49 -11.19 -5.75
CA GLN A 394 -6.69 -11.75 -5.10
C GLN A 394 -7.58 -12.49 -6.10
N ILE A 395 -7.88 -11.89 -7.26
CA ILE A 395 -8.69 -12.52 -8.31
C ILE A 395 -8.06 -13.83 -8.81
N SER A 396 -6.73 -13.89 -8.86
CA SER A 396 -5.99 -15.08 -9.30
C SER A 396 -6.20 -16.28 -8.38
N GLY A 397 -6.59 -16.07 -7.11
CA GLY A 397 -6.68 -17.10 -6.07
C GLY A 397 -5.34 -17.73 -5.68
N ASN A 398 -4.23 -17.28 -6.27
CA ASN A 398 -2.91 -17.81 -5.98
C ASN A 398 -2.34 -17.21 -4.69
N LYS A 399 -2.15 -18.05 -3.66
CA LYS A 399 -1.68 -17.62 -2.34
C LYS A 399 -0.30 -16.95 -2.38
N MET A 400 0.58 -17.39 -3.26
CA MET A 400 1.93 -16.82 -3.41
C MET A 400 1.86 -15.40 -3.94
N LEU A 401 1.04 -15.13 -4.97
CA LEU A 401 0.82 -13.80 -5.52
C LEU A 401 0.26 -12.83 -4.47
N CYS A 402 -0.67 -13.29 -3.64
CA CYS A 402 -1.24 -12.46 -2.55
C CYS A 402 -0.19 -12.06 -1.49
N GLN A 403 0.88 -12.85 -1.34
CA GLN A 403 1.95 -12.58 -0.37
C GLN A 403 3.07 -11.71 -0.94
N TRP A 404 3.34 -11.79 -2.24
CA TRP A 404 4.43 -11.07 -2.87
C TRP A 404 4.27 -9.55 -2.77
N GLU A 405 5.36 -8.90 -2.47
CA GLU A 405 5.49 -7.45 -2.59
C GLU A 405 5.61 -7.02 -4.07
N PRO A 406 5.35 -5.75 -4.41
CA PRO A 406 5.41 -5.28 -5.80
C PRO A 406 6.74 -5.54 -6.51
N GLU A 407 7.88 -5.42 -5.83
CA GLU A 407 9.19 -5.66 -6.47
C GLU A 407 9.42 -7.14 -6.77
N THR A 408 8.98 -8.04 -5.89
CA THR A 408 9.01 -9.50 -6.11
C THR A 408 8.14 -9.87 -7.31
N LEU A 409 6.91 -9.35 -7.36
CA LEU A 409 6.00 -9.55 -8.48
C LEU A 409 6.60 -8.99 -9.78
N ARG A 410 7.22 -7.82 -9.72
CA ARG A 410 7.91 -7.21 -10.87
C ARG A 410 9.06 -8.08 -11.37
N THR A 411 9.86 -8.59 -10.47
CA THR A 411 11.01 -9.41 -10.81
C THR A 411 10.63 -10.73 -11.48
N TYR A 412 9.60 -11.40 -10.97
CA TYR A 412 9.27 -12.75 -11.42
C TYR A 412 8.15 -12.84 -12.47
N LEU A 413 7.28 -11.83 -12.54
CA LEU A 413 6.16 -11.85 -13.47
C LEU A 413 6.21 -10.71 -14.49
N ILE A 414 6.52 -9.47 -14.08
CA ILE A 414 6.46 -8.33 -15.01
C ILE A 414 7.64 -8.39 -15.98
N ARG A 415 8.85 -8.60 -15.48
CA ARG A 415 10.11 -8.63 -16.26
C ARG A 415 10.36 -9.97 -16.93
N VAL A 416 9.34 -10.54 -17.51
CA VAL A 416 9.43 -11.77 -18.31
C VAL A 416 9.65 -11.39 -19.77
N ALA A 417 10.59 -12.05 -20.43
CA ALA A 417 10.81 -11.88 -21.87
C ALA A 417 9.62 -12.43 -22.66
N GLY A 418 9.29 -11.77 -23.76
CA GLY A 418 8.24 -12.24 -24.65
C GLY A 418 8.54 -11.89 -26.11
N LYS A 419 7.99 -12.69 -27.03
CA LYS A 419 8.06 -12.45 -28.48
C LYS A 419 6.65 -12.34 -29.04
N LEU A 420 6.37 -11.21 -29.66
CA LEU A 420 5.12 -10.98 -30.36
C LEU A 420 5.14 -11.71 -31.72
N LEU A 421 4.14 -12.52 -31.94
CA LEU A 421 3.79 -13.10 -33.24
C LEU A 421 2.47 -12.50 -33.71
N THR A 422 2.38 -12.23 -35.00
CA THR A 422 1.17 -11.72 -35.67
C THR A 422 0.74 -12.74 -36.71
N GLY A 423 -0.51 -13.15 -36.67
CA GLY A 423 -1.09 -14.05 -37.67
C GLY A 423 -2.61 -14.10 -37.52
N ASN A 424 -3.33 -14.32 -38.62
CA ASN A 424 -4.79 -14.52 -38.66
C ASN A 424 -5.62 -13.58 -37.77
N ASN A 425 -5.33 -12.28 -37.83
CA ASN A 425 -6.02 -11.26 -37.04
C ASN A 425 -5.81 -11.38 -35.48
N GLN A 426 -4.89 -12.18 -35.03
CA GLN A 426 -4.57 -12.36 -33.61
C GLN A 426 -3.14 -11.93 -33.29
N LEU A 427 -2.96 -11.41 -32.10
CA LEU A 427 -1.64 -11.18 -31.49
C LEU A 427 -1.37 -12.30 -30.50
N MET A 428 -0.24 -12.99 -30.67
CA MET A 428 0.21 -14.01 -29.74
C MET A 428 1.52 -13.58 -29.10
N ILE A 429 1.63 -13.67 -27.79
CA ILE A 429 2.87 -13.44 -27.07
C ILE A 429 3.43 -14.79 -26.62
N LYS A 430 4.58 -15.18 -27.16
CA LYS A 430 5.33 -16.34 -26.68
C LYS A 430 6.30 -15.90 -25.59
N THR A 431 6.21 -16.52 -24.45
CA THR A 431 7.14 -16.39 -23.32
C THR A 431 8.01 -17.63 -23.19
N PRO A 432 9.09 -17.63 -22.37
CA PRO A 432 9.85 -18.82 -22.08
C PRO A 432 8.95 -19.98 -21.61
N ASP A 433 9.24 -21.18 -22.03
CA ASP A 433 8.50 -22.41 -21.71
C ASP A 433 8.73 -22.93 -20.28
N ASN A 434 9.68 -22.36 -19.58
CA ASN A 434 10.01 -22.71 -18.20
C ASN A 434 10.15 -21.46 -17.32
N PRO A 435 9.02 -20.80 -16.92
CA PRO A 435 9.06 -19.71 -15.97
C PRO A 435 9.44 -20.22 -14.58
N LEU A 436 10.13 -19.39 -13.81
CA LEU A 436 10.62 -19.77 -12.47
C LEU A 436 9.48 -20.16 -11.51
N TYR A 437 8.29 -19.56 -11.67
CA TYR A 437 7.08 -19.83 -10.90
C TYR A 437 5.90 -20.06 -11.86
N PRO A 438 5.76 -21.26 -12.47
CA PRO A 438 4.76 -21.51 -13.51
C PRO A 438 3.33 -21.29 -13.04
N ASP A 439 2.95 -21.80 -11.87
CA ASP A 439 1.59 -21.65 -11.34
C ASP A 439 1.22 -20.18 -11.08
N ALA A 440 2.18 -19.38 -10.61
CA ALA A 440 1.97 -17.95 -10.39
C ALA A 440 1.88 -17.18 -11.72
N TRP A 441 2.70 -17.55 -12.69
CA TRP A 441 2.65 -16.99 -14.04
C TRP A 441 1.31 -17.29 -14.72
N ASP A 442 0.87 -18.53 -14.73
CA ASP A 442 -0.38 -18.95 -15.35
C ASP A 442 -1.60 -18.29 -14.65
N ALA A 443 -1.55 -18.18 -13.32
CA ALA A 443 -2.58 -17.47 -12.56
C ALA A 443 -2.63 -15.99 -12.92
N TRP A 444 -1.48 -15.32 -13.06
CA TRP A 444 -1.38 -13.92 -13.47
C TRP A 444 -1.90 -13.69 -14.89
N VAL A 445 -1.50 -14.56 -15.82
CA VAL A 445 -1.94 -14.49 -17.23
C VAL A 445 -3.45 -14.66 -17.34
N ARG A 446 -4.04 -15.65 -16.68
CA ARG A 446 -5.50 -15.89 -16.70
C ARG A 446 -6.33 -14.74 -16.17
N VAL A 447 -5.84 -13.98 -15.20
CA VAL A 447 -6.53 -12.77 -14.72
C VAL A 447 -6.63 -11.73 -15.83
N GLY A 448 -5.59 -11.54 -16.61
CA GLY A 448 -5.53 -10.57 -17.69
C GLY A 448 -6.09 -11.08 -19.02
N LEU A 449 -5.86 -12.33 -19.35
CA LEU A 449 -6.19 -12.98 -20.61
C LEU A 449 -6.89 -14.31 -20.33
N PRO A 450 -8.18 -14.28 -19.97
CA PRO A 450 -8.96 -15.52 -19.87
C PRO A 450 -9.10 -16.17 -21.24
N ASP A 451 -9.21 -17.50 -21.25
CA ASP A 451 -9.44 -18.31 -22.45
C ASP A 451 -10.69 -17.90 -23.21
#